data_662bdf80da874d8337b1e3d5250e53f3
#
_entry.id   662bdf80da874d8337b1e3d5250e53f3
#
_cell.length_a   1.000
_cell.length_b   1.000
_cell.length_c   1.000
_cell.angle_alpha   90.00
_cell.angle_beta   90.00
_cell.angle_gamma   90.00
#
_symmetry.space_group_name_H-M   'P 1'
#
loop_
_entity.id
_entity.type
_entity.pdbx_description
1 polymer ?
#
loop_
_entity_poly.entity_id
_entity_poly.type
_entity_poly.pdbx_seq_one_letter_code
_entity_poly.pdbx_strand_id
1 'polypeptide(L)'
;MNKSSGERSLAPKAPLWLLALNMGCGTLGITIISPALGLVTKDFGVDEATGQWVLSAYFGAIALVQLFYGPLSDRFGRKTPLLSGLTLYGLGGFLGAYAPSIETLIAARVIQGLGGGSIISIIRAIINDSYERLEAAGAFALISGGMVVVPIFSFI
;
A
#
# COMPACT_ATOMS: atom_id res chain seq x y z
N MET A 1 22.97 -35.40 22.54
CA MET A 1 21.90 -34.38 22.58
C MET A 1 22.18 -33.37 21.44
N ASN A 2 21.60 -33.64 20.27
CA ASN A 2 21.85 -32.84 19.07
C ASN A 2 20.70 -31.87 18.90
N LYS A 3 20.93 -30.60 19.24
CA LYS A 3 20.01 -29.51 19.01
C LYS A 3 20.25 -29.03 17.58
N SER A 4 19.61 -29.67 16.60
CA SER A 4 19.43 -29.09 15.28
C SER A 4 18.46 -27.91 15.44
N SER A 5 19.01 -26.75 15.77
CA SER A 5 18.32 -25.48 15.54
C SER A 5 18.00 -25.42 14.05
N GLY A 6 16.72 -25.53 13.72
CA GLY A 6 16.23 -25.41 12.35
C GLY A 6 16.63 -24.06 11.80
N GLU A 7 17.70 -24.02 11.04
CA GLU A 7 18.04 -22.90 10.18
C GLU A 7 16.86 -22.71 9.21
N ARG A 8 16.05 -21.67 9.45
CA ARG A 8 15.11 -21.21 8.46
C ARG A 8 15.90 -20.88 7.20
N SER A 9 15.73 -21.66 6.15
CA SER A 9 16.22 -21.30 4.83
C SER A 9 15.55 -19.99 4.44
N LEU A 10 16.28 -18.88 4.60
CA LEU A 10 15.79 -17.57 4.21
C LEU A 10 15.70 -17.50 2.69
N ALA A 11 14.63 -16.86 2.19
CA ALA A 11 14.49 -16.57 0.78
C ALA A 11 15.59 -15.58 0.32
N PRO A 12 15.95 -15.53 -0.98
CA PRO A 12 16.90 -14.55 -1.49
C PRO A 12 16.53 -13.14 -1.07
N LYS A 13 17.48 -12.37 -0.54
CA LYS A 13 17.24 -11.01 -0.06
C LYS A 13 16.75 -10.12 -1.20
N ALA A 14 15.51 -9.66 -1.11
CA ALA A 14 14.98 -8.67 -2.05
C ALA A 14 15.65 -7.31 -1.79
N PRO A 15 15.98 -6.52 -2.84
CA PRO A 15 16.64 -5.24 -2.66
C PRO A 15 15.73 -4.25 -1.91
N LEU A 16 16.20 -3.73 -0.79
CA LEU A 16 15.44 -2.85 0.11
C LEU A 16 14.91 -1.59 -0.58
N TRP A 17 15.68 -1.02 -1.52
CA TRP A 17 15.24 0.16 -2.26
C TRP A 17 13.97 -0.10 -3.09
N LEU A 18 13.84 -1.30 -3.65
CA LEU A 18 12.69 -1.71 -4.44
C LEU A 18 11.44 -1.90 -3.55
N LEU A 19 11.64 -2.47 -2.35
CA LEU A 19 10.58 -2.60 -1.35
C LEU A 19 10.14 -1.22 -0.82
N ALA A 20 11.10 -0.32 -0.58
CA ALA A 20 10.84 1.05 -0.14
C ALA A 20 10.06 1.86 -1.18
N LEU A 21 10.43 1.77 -2.47
CA LEU A 21 9.69 2.41 -3.57
C LEU A 21 8.23 1.94 -3.64
N ASN A 22 8.01 0.62 -3.58
CA ASN A 22 6.66 0.06 -3.61
C ASN A 22 5.83 0.51 -2.40
N MET A 23 6.41 0.51 -1.20
CA MET A 23 5.75 1.02 0.00
C MET A 23 5.43 2.52 -0.10
N GLY A 24 6.35 3.31 -0.66
CA GLY A 24 6.17 4.74 -0.94
C GLY A 24 4.99 5.00 -1.86
N CYS A 25 4.82 4.21 -2.93
CA CYS A 25 3.67 4.33 -3.83
C CYS A 25 2.33 4.19 -3.08
N GLY A 26 2.21 3.23 -2.15
CA GLY A 26 0.99 3.06 -1.35
C GLY A 26 0.71 4.28 -0.46
N THR A 27 1.75 4.92 0.07
CA THR A 27 1.64 6.10 0.95
C THR A 27 1.27 7.36 0.16
N LEU A 28 1.80 7.51 -1.07
CA LEU A 28 1.48 8.64 -1.94
C LEU A 28 -0.03 8.79 -2.20
N GLY A 29 -0.76 7.68 -2.34
CA GLY A 29 -2.21 7.69 -2.54
C GLY A 29 -2.98 8.35 -1.40
N ILE A 30 -2.45 8.33 -0.19
CA ILE A 30 -3.03 8.99 0.99
C ILE A 30 -2.59 10.45 1.05
N THR A 31 -1.29 10.68 0.91
CA THR A 31 -0.65 11.97 1.14
C THR A 31 -1.09 13.04 0.15
N ILE A 32 -1.26 12.68 -1.13
CA ILE A 32 -1.64 13.62 -2.19
C ILE A 32 -3.10 14.06 -2.03
N ILE A 33 -4.00 13.16 -1.65
CA ILE A 33 -5.44 13.48 -1.58
C ILE A 33 -5.81 14.26 -0.33
N SER A 34 -5.13 14.03 0.78
CA SER A 34 -5.48 14.68 2.05
C SER A 34 -5.51 16.22 1.94
N PRO A 35 -4.47 16.88 1.43
CA PRO A 35 -4.51 18.34 1.24
C PRO A 35 -5.43 18.76 0.08
N ALA A 36 -5.64 17.90 -0.92
CA ALA A 36 -6.46 18.19 -2.08
C ALA A 36 -7.97 18.01 -1.83
N LEU A 37 -8.37 17.46 -0.67
CA LEU A 37 -9.77 17.14 -0.39
C LEU A 37 -10.71 18.35 -0.52
N GLY A 38 -10.27 19.52 -0.03
CA GLY A 38 -11.05 20.76 -0.16
C GLY A 38 -11.22 21.23 -1.61
N LEU A 39 -10.25 20.97 -2.49
CA LEU A 39 -10.37 21.24 -3.92
C LEU A 39 -11.33 20.24 -4.58
N VAL A 40 -11.22 18.97 -4.23
CA VAL A 40 -12.10 17.90 -4.74
C VAL A 40 -13.57 18.17 -4.40
N THR A 41 -13.88 18.51 -3.14
CA THR A 41 -15.26 18.84 -2.72
C THR A 41 -15.80 20.05 -3.48
N LYS A 42 -14.98 21.05 -3.70
CA LYS A 42 -15.36 22.25 -4.46
C LYS A 42 -15.61 21.95 -5.94
N ASP A 43 -14.72 21.17 -6.58
CA ASP A 43 -14.82 20.85 -8.01
C ASP A 43 -16.04 19.99 -8.32
N PHE A 44 -16.36 19.03 -7.45
CA PHE A 44 -17.56 18.18 -7.59
C PHE A 44 -18.83 18.79 -7.00
N GLY A 45 -18.75 19.96 -6.34
CA GLY A 45 -19.90 20.63 -5.75
C GLY A 45 -20.57 19.84 -4.63
N VAL A 46 -19.79 19.06 -3.85
CA VAL A 46 -20.30 18.21 -2.77
C VAL A 46 -19.88 18.75 -1.41
N ASP A 47 -20.60 18.34 -0.36
CA ASP A 47 -20.28 18.68 1.02
C ASP A 47 -19.02 17.93 1.53
N GLU A 48 -18.44 18.40 2.61
CA GLU A 48 -17.24 17.83 3.21
C GLU A 48 -17.44 16.38 3.66
N ALA A 49 -18.65 16.04 4.14
CA ALA A 49 -18.97 14.68 4.57
C ALA A 49 -18.90 13.69 3.40
N THR A 50 -19.44 14.08 2.23
CA THR A 50 -19.32 13.29 1.00
C THR A 50 -17.86 13.20 0.53
N GLY A 51 -17.10 14.29 0.61
CA GLY A 51 -15.67 14.29 0.29
C GLY A 51 -14.85 13.34 1.18
N GLN A 52 -15.18 13.23 2.46
CA GLN A 52 -14.50 12.31 3.39
C GLN A 52 -14.63 10.82 2.98
N TRP A 53 -15.66 10.45 2.22
CA TRP A 53 -15.78 9.08 1.70
C TRP A 53 -14.64 8.70 0.74
N VAL A 54 -14.01 9.68 0.07
CA VAL A 54 -12.85 9.44 -0.81
C VAL A 54 -11.68 8.86 -0.03
N LEU A 55 -11.43 9.34 1.20
CA LEU A 55 -10.41 8.81 2.10
C LEU A 55 -10.87 7.53 2.80
N SER A 56 -12.09 7.54 3.34
CA SER A 56 -12.64 6.41 4.10
C SER A 56 -12.76 5.15 3.25
N ALA A 57 -13.17 5.26 1.99
CA ALA A 57 -13.26 4.16 1.04
C ALA A 57 -11.87 3.55 0.75
N TYR A 58 -10.85 4.38 0.59
CA TYR A 58 -9.47 3.93 0.40
C TYR A 58 -8.95 3.17 1.62
N PHE A 59 -9.09 3.71 2.83
CA PHE A 59 -8.66 3.06 4.06
C PHE A 59 -9.45 1.78 4.36
N GLY A 60 -10.77 1.81 4.15
CA GLY A 60 -11.63 0.65 4.31
C GLY A 60 -11.23 -0.49 3.38
N ALA A 61 -10.92 -0.19 2.13
CA ALA A 61 -10.43 -1.17 1.16
C ALA A 61 -9.06 -1.76 1.56
N ILE A 62 -8.13 -0.92 2.05
CA ILE A 62 -6.84 -1.38 2.58
C ILE A 62 -7.05 -2.34 3.75
N ALA A 63 -7.87 -1.96 4.74
CA ALA A 63 -8.13 -2.79 5.90
C ALA A 63 -8.75 -4.13 5.53
N LEU A 64 -9.76 -4.10 4.64
CA LEU A 64 -10.44 -5.31 4.18
C LEU A 64 -9.48 -6.27 3.49
N VAL A 65 -8.69 -5.79 2.55
CA VAL A 65 -7.84 -6.64 1.72
C VAL A 65 -6.67 -7.24 2.49
N GLN A 66 -6.19 -6.58 3.54
CA GLN A 66 -5.10 -7.09 4.38
C GLN A 66 -5.47 -8.42 5.06
N LEU A 67 -6.75 -8.67 5.32
CA LEU A 67 -7.23 -9.94 5.90
C LEU A 67 -7.06 -11.12 4.93
N PHE A 68 -7.13 -10.86 3.62
CA PHE A 68 -7.12 -11.90 2.58
C PHE A 68 -5.73 -12.12 1.98
N TYR A 69 -4.89 -11.10 1.90
CA TYR A 69 -3.60 -11.21 1.18
C TYR A 69 -2.55 -12.03 1.92
N GLY A 70 -2.65 -12.20 3.24
CA GLY A 70 -1.79 -13.11 3.99
C GLY A 70 -1.89 -14.53 3.43
N PRO A 71 -3.05 -15.20 3.60
CA PRO A 71 -3.27 -16.56 3.10
C PRO A 71 -3.10 -16.69 1.58
N LEU A 72 -3.51 -15.66 0.82
CA LEU A 72 -3.41 -15.67 -0.64
C LEU A 72 -1.97 -15.70 -1.11
N SER A 73 -1.09 -14.89 -0.49
CA SER A 73 0.32 -14.83 -0.84
C SER A 73 1.08 -16.10 -0.43
N ASP A 74 0.62 -16.79 0.61
CA ASP A 74 1.20 -18.07 1.02
C ASP A 74 0.87 -19.19 0.03
N ARG A 75 -0.33 -19.14 -0.60
CA ARG A 75 -0.78 -20.14 -1.56
C ARG A 75 -0.23 -19.92 -2.97
N PHE A 76 -0.20 -18.69 -3.46
CA PHE A 76 0.17 -18.36 -4.85
C PHE A 76 1.60 -17.80 -4.99
N GLY A 77 2.35 -17.73 -3.90
CA GLY A 77 3.67 -17.10 -3.86
C GLY A 77 3.58 -15.57 -3.81
N ARG A 78 4.69 -14.91 -3.51
CA ARG A 78 4.74 -13.46 -3.26
C ARG A 78 4.61 -12.61 -4.53
N LYS A 79 5.10 -13.11 -5.68
CA LYS A 79 5.18 -12.34 -6.93
C LYS A 79 3.82 -12.04 -7.54
N THR A 80 2.96 -13.04 -7.68
CA THR A 80 1.65 -12.90 -8.34
C THR A 80 0.72 -11.92 -7.61
N PRO A 81 0.50 -12.04 -6.28
CA PRO A 81 -0.29 -11.07 -5.56
C PRO A 81 0.30 -9.65 -5.55
N LEU A 82 1.64 -9.51 -5.53
CA LEU A 82 2.28 -8.20 -5.62
C LEU A 82 2.00 -7.51 -6.95
N LEU A 83 2.16 -8.24 -8.06
CA LEU A 83 1.89 -7.70 -9.40
C LEU A 83 0.40 -7.35 -9.58
N SER A 84 -0.52 -8.21 -9.12
CA SER A 84 -1.95 -7.90 -9.16
C SER A 84 -2.30 -6.68 -8.34
N GLY A 85 -1.69 -6.51 -7.16
CA GLY A 85 -1.85 -5.33 -6.32
C GLY A 85 -1.36 -4.05 -6.98
N LEU A 86 -0.17 -4.08 -7.59
CA LEU A 86 0.37 -2.95 -8.33
C LEU A 86 -0.52 -2.57 -9.53
N THR A 87 -1.04 -3.56 -10.26
CA THR A 87 -1.96 -3.33 -11.37
C THR A 87 -3.26 -2.67 -10.89
N LEU A 88 -3.87 -3.19 -9.82
CA LEU A 88 -5.07 -2.60 -9.23
C LEU A 88 -4.82 -1.18 -8.72
N TYR A 89 -3.67 -0.95 -8.09
CA TYR A 89 -3.29 0.37 -7.61
C TYR A 89 -3.17 1.38 -8.76
N GLY A 90 -2.48 1.00 -9.84
CA GLY A 90 -2.33 1.83 -11.03
C GLY A 90 -3.66 2.09 -11.74
N LEU A 91 -4.49 1.06 -11.92
CA LEU A 91 -5.83 1.18 -12.52
C LEU A 91 -6.74 2.09 -11.67
N GLY A 92 -6.76 1.91 -10.36
CA GLY A 92 -7.53 2.78 -9.46
C GLY A 92 -7.05 4.23 -9.51
N GLY A 93 -5.74 4.47 -9.57
CA GLY A 93 -5.18 5.80 -9.75
C GLY A 93 -5.58 6.43 -11.08
N PHE A 94 -5.49 5.68 -12.18
CA PHE A 94 -5.91 6.13 -13.51
C PHE A 94 -7.40 6.46 -13.56
N LEU A 95 -8.26 5.56 -13.06
CA LEU A 95 -9.71 5.79 -13.01
C LEU A 95 -10.06 7.01 -12.15
N GLY A 96 -9.35 7.20 -11.03
CA GLY A 96 -9.55 8.36 -10.17
C GLY A 96 -9.16 9.69 -10.83
N ALA A 97 -8.10 9.69 -11.66
CA ALA A 97 -7.65 10.89 -12.37
C ALA A 97 -8.65 11.37 -13.44
N TYR A 98 -9.45 10.46 -13.99
CA TYR A 98 -10.47 10.76 -15.01
C TYR A 98 -11.90 10.58 -14.48
N ALA A 99 -12.10 10.62 -13.18
CA ALA A 99 -13.42 10.43 -12.59
C ALA A 99 -14.37 11.58 -12.96
N PRO A 100 -15.50 11.31 -13.62
CA PRO A 100 -16.47 12.34 -14.01
C PRO A 100 -17.40 12.75 -12.85
N SER A 101 -17.45 11.97 -11.76
CA SER A 101 -18.27 12.22 -10.59
C SER A 101 -17.59 11.76 -9.30
N ILE A 102 -18.08 12.25 -8.15
CA ILE A 102 -17.54 11.90 -6.84
C ILE A 102 -17.71 10.40 -6.54
N GLU A 103 -18.81 9.78 -6.98
CA GLU A 103 -19.08 8.36 -6.81
C GLU A 103 -18.05 7.53 -7.59
N THR A 104 -17.74 7.95 -8.80
CA THR A 104 -16.70 7.31 -9.63
C THR A 104 -15.33 7.45 -8.96
N LEU A 105 -15.04 8.60 -8.39
CA LEU A 105 -13.80 8.83 -7.64
C LEU A 105 -13.74 7.91 -6.41
N ILE A 106 -14.82 7.81 -5.63
CA ILE A 106 -14.90 6.91 -4.47
C ILE A 106 -14.70 5.45 -4.90
N ALA A 107 -15.35 5.00 -5.98
CA ALA A 107 -15.16 3.64 -6.50
C ALA A 107 -13.71 3.39 -6.95
N ALA A 108 -13.08 4.34 -7.63
CA ALA A 108 -11.68 4.29 -8.01
C ALA A 108 -10.75 4.19 -6.79
N ARG A 109 -11.09 4.87 -5.68
CA ARG A 109 -10.35 4.78 -4.41
C ARG A 109 -10.47 3.41 -3.75
N VAL A 110 -11.63 2.76 -3.85
CA VAL A 110 -11.77 1.37 -3.39
C VAL A 110 -10.80 0.47 -4.17
N ILE A 111 -10.80 0.54 -5.50
CA ILE A 111 -9.89 -0.26 -6.35
C ILE A 111 -8.43 0.02 -6.01
N GLN A 112 -8.07 1.29 -5.87
CA GLN A 112 -6.72 1.70 -5.50
C GLN A 112 -6.32 1.24 -4.10
N GLY A 113 -7.24 1.27 -3.13
CA GLY A 113 -7.04 0.79 -1.77
C GLY A 113 -6.83 -0.72 -1.71
N LEU A 114 -7.58 -1.51 -2.49
CA LEU A 114 -7.35 -2.95 -2.62
C LEU A 114 -5.94 -3.23 -3.13
N GLY A 115 -5.47 -2.49 -4.12
CA GLY A 115 -4.10 -2.59 -4.62
C GLY A 115 -3.06 -2.18 -3.57
N GLY A 116 -3.23 -1.04 -2.92
CA GLY A 116 -2.32 -0.51 -1.90
C GLY A 116 -2.18 -1.42 -0.69
N GLY A 117 -3.29 -1.97 -0.19
CA GLY A 117 -3.29 -2.90 0.93
C GLY A 117 -2.57 -4.22 0.63
N SER A 118 -2.67 -4.71 -0.62
CA SER A 118 -1.93 -5.88 -1.06
C SER A 118 -0.43 -5.64 -1.07
N ILE A 119 0.02 -4.52 -1.60
CA ILE A 119 1.44 -4.12 -1.65
C ILE A 119 2.03 -4.11 -0.22
N ILE A 120 1.35 -3.45 0.72
CA ILE A 120 1.78 -3.36 2.12
C ILE A 120 1.91 -4.75 2.76
N SER A 121 0.90 -5.60 2.57
CA SER A 121 0.87 -6.94 3.17
C SER A 121 1.99 -7.84 2.63
N ILE A 122 2.21 -7.80 1.31
CA ILE A 122 3.18 -8.67 0.65
C ILE A 122 4.62 -8.21 0.94
N ILE A 123 4.88 -6.90 0.97
CA ILE A 123 6.20 -6.38 1.33
C ILE A 123 6.58 -6.79 2.75
N ARG A 124 5.65 -6.70 3.71
CA ARG A 124 5.87 -7.20 5.08
C ARG A 124 6.20 -8.68 5.10
N ALA A 125 5.49 -9.49 4.31
CA ALA A 125 5.74 -10.92 4.19
C ALA A 125 7.13 -11.19 3.58
N ILE A 126 7.50 -10.51 2.50
CA ILE A 126 8.82 -10.63 1.86
C ILE A 126 9.94 -10.29 2.84
N ILE A 127 9.81 -9.21 3.61
CA ILE A 127 10.81 -8.83 4.61
C ILE A 127 10.96 -9.93 5.68
N ASN A 128 9.85 -10.44 6.19
CA ASN A 128 9.87 -11.50 7.20
C ASN A 128 10.43 -12.84 6.68
N ASP A 129 10.28 -13.11 5.38
CA ASP A 129 10.80 -14.34 4.75
C ASP A 129 12.29 -14.23 4.37
N SER A 130 12.78 -13.01 4.08
CA SER A 130 14.10 -12.77 3.50
C SER A 130 15.13 -12.24 4.50
N TYR A 131 14.70 -11.74 5.64
CA TYR A 131 15.58 -11.10 6.63
C TYR A 131 15.46 -11.74 8.01
N GLU A 132 16.56 -11.79 8.75
CA GLU A 132 16.55 -12.19 10.16
C GLU A 132 15.83 -11.12 11.02
N ARG A 133 15.36 -11.51 12.21
CA ARG A 133 14.53 -10.65 13.08
C ARG A 133 15.09 -9.24 13.31
N LEU A 134 16.40 -9.13 13.56
CA LEU A 134 17.08 -7.84 13.78
C LEU A 134 17.23 -7.03 12.49
N GLU A 135 17.58 -7.70 11.38
CA GLU A 135 17.69 -7.09 10.06
C GLU A 135 16.30 -6.64 9.56
N ALA A 136 15.26 -7.45 9.77
CA ALA A 136 13.88 -7.11 9.43
C ALA A 136 13.40 -5.86 10.16
N ALA A 137 13.72 -5.70 11.45
CA ALA A 137 13.39 -4.49 12.21
C ALA A 137 14.08 -3.25 11.61
N GLY A 138 15.35 -3.36 11.22
CA GLY A 138 16.09 -2.31 10.51
C GLY A 138 15.48 -1.98 9.14
N ALA A 139 15.09 -2.99 8.37
CA ALA A 139 14.42 -2.82 7.08
C ALA A 139 13.08 -2.09 7.23
N PHE A 140 12.26 -2.47 8.22
CA PHE A 140 11.01 -1.77 8.53
C PHE A 140 11.23 -0.33 8.97
N ALA A 141 12.24 -0.06 9.80
CA ALA A 141 12.58 1.29 10.24
C ALA A 141 12.99 2.18 9.05
N LEU A 142 13.82 1.67 8.14
CA LEU A 142 14.25 2.37 6.93
C LEU A 142 13.08 2.69 6.01
N ILE A 143 12.21 1.73 5.76
CA ILE A 143 11.03 1.87 4.89
C ILE A 143 10.01 2.82 5.52
N SER A 144 9.77 2.71 6.84
CA SER A 144 8.87 3.61 7.57
C SER A 144 9.42 5.03 7.65
N GLY A 145 10.74 5.19 7.79
CA GLY A 145 11.41 6.50 7.70
C GLY A 145 11.19 7.15 6.34
N GLY A 146 11.29 6.39 5.24
CA GLY A 146 10.97 6.86 3.89
C GLY A 146 9.52 7.33 3.74
N MET A 147 8.58 6.69 4.42
CA MET A 147 7.16 7.10 4.43
C MET A 147 6.94 8.47 5.07
N VAL A 148 7.76 8.86 6.03
CA VAL A 148 7.67 10.19 6.68
C VAL A 148 8.29 11.28 5.80
N VAL A 149 9.32 10.95 5.02
CA VAL A 149 10.01 11.91 4.14
C VAL A 149 9.16 12.28 2.93
N VAL A 150 8.41 11.33 2.35
CA VAL A 150 7.57 11.57 1.16
C VAL A 150 6.54 12.69 1.36
N PRO A 151 5.79 12.78 2.47
CA PRO A 151 4.89 13.90 2.73
C PRO A 151 5.57 15.27 2.75
N ILE A 152 6.79 15.35 3.26
CA ILE A 152 7.53 16.63 3.38
C ILE A 152 7.76 17.24 2.00
N PHE A 153 8.09 16.41 1.00
CA PHE A 153 8.31 16.87 -0.37
C PHE A 153 7.02 17.15 -1.16
N SER A 154 5.86 16.68 -0.70
CA SER A 154 4.59 16.98 -1.36
C SER A 154 3.94 18.30 -0.92
N PHE A 155 4.51 18.98 0.07
CA PHE A 155 4.09 20.32 0.51
C PHE A 155 4.94 21.47 -0.07
N ILE A 156 5.98 21.16 -0.85
CA ILE A 156 6.84 22.14 -1.55
C ILE A 156 6.44 22.20 -3.03
#